data_e2ff9dcd10c71a5601e94277c4ea6e49
#
_entry.id   e2ff9dcd10c71a5601e94277c4ea6e49
#
_cell.length_a   1.000
_cell.length_b   1.000
_cell.length_c   1.000
_cell.angle_alpha   90.00
_cell.angle_beta   90.00
_cell.angle_gamma   90.00
#
_symmetry.space_group_name_H-M   'P 1'
#
loop_
_entity.id
_entity.type
_entity.pdbx_description
1 polymer ?
#
loop_
_entity_poly.entity_id
_entity_poly.type
_entity_poly.pdbx_seq_one_letter_code
_entity_poly.pdbx_strand_id
1 'polypeptide(L)'
;FHLACDAANEQAVAELRRRKRRSNKPLAVMVRSLADTERLCHIDDAERDLLAGSIRPIVLLRRRTVGEGNGGSPDALALAPSVTRDLPELGVMLPYTPLQHLLLAAAEACGMHALVMTSGNLSEEPIETDDDLAWEHLVAAGIADALLGNDRAILSRYDDSVVRVVDGAIMPVRRARGYAPQPLPLPALDGAPSCVLACGPQQKATIALTREGTNGEATCFVSQHIGDVENGGTFDAWNAAHTRLEDLFDLAPAALACDVHPSYLSGQWAREQARKCNLPLVEVQHHHAHIASVMAEAIAAGQLTTDARILGIAFDGTGAGTDGTIWGGEFLVASLGGFKRAA
;
A
#
# COMPACT_ATOMS: atom_id res chain seq x y z
N PHE A 1 -3.43 14.36 -3.57
CA PHE A 1 -2.34 15.19 -4.12
C PHE A 1 -0.99 14.47 -4.06
N HIS A 2 -0.03 14.96 -4.87
CA HIS A 2 1.39 14.62 -4.77
C HIS A 2 2.20 15.88 -4.44
N LEU A 3 3.30 15.69 -3.71
CA LEU A 3 4.38 16.66 -3.65
C LEU A 3 5.44 16.29 -4.69
N ALA A 4 5.90 17.25 -5.46
CA ALA A 4 6.87 17.05 -6.53
C ALA A 4 8.01 18.07 -6.45
N CYS A 5 9.20 17.67 -6.85
CA CYS A 5 10.33 18.56 -7.12
C CYS A 5 11.26 17.92 -8.16
N ASP A 6 12.21 18.68 -8.70
CA ASP A 6 13.25 18.17 -9.59
C ASP A 6 14.12 17.13 -8.86
N ALA A 7 14.11 15.90 -9.38
CA ALA A 7 14.84 14.77 -8.79
C ALA A 7 16.37 14.87 -8.96
N ALA A 8 16.86 15.75 -9.84
CA ALA A 8 18.29 16.01 -10.02
C ALA A 8 18.82 17.12 -9.10
N ASN A 9 17.93 17.92 -8.50
CA ASN A 9 18.30 19.05 -7.65
C ASN A 9 18.39 18.62 -6.18
N GLU A 10 19.63 18.44 -5.67
CA GLU A 10 19.86 18.00 -4.30
C GLU A 10 19.27 18.97 -3.25
N GLN A 11 19.35 20.27 -3.48
CA GLN A 11 18.78 21.25 -2.55
C GLN A 11 17.25 21.13 -2.46
N ALA A 12 16.57 20.96 -3.59
CA ALA A 12 15.12 20.78 -3.64
C ALA A 12 14.68 19.47 -2.97
N VAL A 13 15.40 18.37 -3.23
CA VAL A 13 15.09 17.06 -2.63
C VAL A 13 15.34 17.07 -1.11
N ALA A 14 16.45 17.62 -0.66
CA ALA A 14 16.78 17.73 0.77
C ALA A 14 15.75 18.62 1.50
N GLU A 15 15.35 19.73 0.88
CA GLU A 15 14.35 20.63 1.44
C GLU A 15 12.95 19.97 1.50
N LEU A 16 12.53 19.25 0.46
CA LEU A 16 11.29 18.48 0.49
C LEU A 16 11.28 17.46 1.64
N ARG A 17 12.39 16.76 1.86
CA ARG A 17 12.51 15.82 2.98
C ARG A 17 12.37 16.53 4.32
N ARG A 18 13.05 17.65 4.49
CA ARG A 18 13.02 18.45 5.72
C ARG A 18 11.59 18.94 6.02
N ARG A 19 10.93 19.56 5.04
CA ARG A 19 9.57 20.10 5.17
C ARG A 19 8.55 19.01 5.45
N LYS A 20 8.64 17.87 4.74
CA LYS A 20 7.74 16.72 4.91
C LYS A 20 8.05 15.89 6.19
N ARG A 21 9.12 16.21 6.93
CA ARG A 21 9.62 15.43 8.08
C ARG A 21 9.90 13.96 7.73
N ARG A 22 10.38 13.71 6.50
CA ARG A 22 10.65 12.37 5.98
C ARG A 22 12.14 12.04 6.08
N SER A 23 12.55 11.47 7.23
CA SER A 23 13.97 11.24 7.52
C SER A 23 14.57 10.06 6.75
N ASN A 24 13.96 8.88 6.77
CA ASN A 24 14.64 7.64 6.39
C ASN A 24 14.09 6.93 5.14
N LYS A 25 12.81 7.12 4.78
CA LYS A 25 12.20 6.40 3.64
C LYS A 25 12.73 6.98 2.30
N PRO A 26 13.09 6.14 1.29
CA PRO A 26 13.46 6.62 -0.04
C PRO A 26 12.29 7.36 -0.71
N LEU A 27 12.60 8.14 -1.73
CA LEU A 27 11.62 8.81 -2.56
C LEU A 27 11.50 8.10 -3.90
N ALA A 28 10.28 7.96 -4.41
CA ALA A 28 10.05 7.50 -5.77
C ALA A 28 10.20 8.65 -6.76
N VAL A 29 10.58 8.31 -7.98
CA VAL A 29 10.65 9.27 -9.09
C VAL A 29 9.66 8.90 -10.18
N MET A 30 9.11 9.92 -10.82
CA MET A 30 8.32 9.79 -12.03
C MET A 30 9.15 10.27 -13.21
N VAL A 31 9.23 9.44 -14.24
CA VAL A 31 9.91 9.75 -15.50
C VAL A 31 8.93 9.62 -16.65
N ARG A 32 9.22 10.25 -17.78
CA ARG A 32 8.30 10.34 -18.90
C ARG A 32 8.11 9.03 -19.66
N SER A 33 9.17 8.21 -19.75
CA SER A 33 9.22 7.04 -20.62
C SER A 33 10.02 5.87 -20.04
N LEU A 34 9.86 4.70 -20.67
CA LEU A 34 10.73 3.54 -20.42
C LEU A 34 12.19 3.85 -20.74
N ALA A 35 12.44 4.61 -21.83
CA ALA A 35 13.79 5.01 -22.21
C ALA A 35 14.47 5.84 -21.10
N ASP A 36 13.74 6.75 -20.46
CA ASP A 36 14.27 7.50 -19.31
C ASP A 36 14.49 6.59 -18.10
N THR A 37 13.62 5.60 -17.89
CA THR A 37 13.82 4.60 -16.82
C THR A 37 15.11 3.80 -17.05
N GLU A 38 15.37 3.37 -18.30
CA GLU A 38 16.59 2.63 -18.66
C GLU A 38 17.89 3.44 -18.49
N ARG A 39 17.80 4.76 -18.53
CA ARG A 39 18.92 5.66 -18.19
C ARG A 39 19.23 5.68 -16.70
N LEU A 40 18.24 5.36 -15.84
CA LEU A 40 18.36 5.36 -14.38
C LEU A 40 18.61 3.97 -13.81
N CYS A 41 17.98 2.94 -14.38
CA CYS A 41 17.89 1.60 -13.81
C CYS A 41 18.13 0.50 -14.83
N HIS A 42 18.45 -0.68 -14.33
CA HIS A 42 18.33 -1.92 -15.09
C HIS A 42 16.87 -2.35 -15.05
N ILE A 43 16.33 -2.81 -16.19
CA ILE A 43 14.94 -3.23 -16.32
C ILE A 43 14.91 -4.55 -17.07
N ASP A 44 14.23 -5.55 -16.52
CA ASP A 44 13.89 -6.79 -17.23
C ASP A 44 12.53 -6.66 -17.97
N ASP A 45 12.12 -7.70 -18.67
CA ASP A 45 10.87 -7.69 -19.44
C ASP A 45 9.64 -7.62 -18.54
N ALA A 46 9.63 -8.30 -17.40
CA ALA A 46 8.51 -8.28 -16.45
C ALA A 46 8.36 -6.90 -15.77
N GLU A 47 9.47 -6.27 -15.40
CA GLU A 47 9.50 -4.90 -14.86
C GLU A 47 9.05 -3.88 -15.91
N ARG A 48 9.44 -4.08 -17.17
CA ARG A 48 9.00 -3.25 -18.31
C ARG A 48 7.48 -3.31 -18.50
N ASP A 49 6.92 -4.52 -18.49
CA ASP A 49 5.48 -4.75 -18.64
C ASP A 49 4.69 -4.11 -17.49
N LEU A 50 5.20 -4.18 -16.25
CA LEU A 50 4.61 -3.51 -15.09
C LEU A 50 4.59 -1.99 -15.25
N LEU A 51 5.71 -1.39 -15.64
CA LEU A 51 5.82 0.06 -15.83
C LEU A 51 4.91 0.55 -16.96
N ALA A 52 4.85 -0.17 -18.07
CA ALA A 52 4.05 0.21 -19.25
C ALA A 52 2.57 -0.16 -19.14
N GLY A 53 2.22 -1.11 -18.27
CA GLY A 53 0.87 -1.62 -18.09
C GLY A 53 -0.12 -0.56 -17.60
N SER A 54 -1.40 -0.91 -17.54
CA SER A 54 -2.48 0.02 -17.16
C SER A 54 -2.43 0.43 -15.68
N ILE A 55 -1.84 -0.38 -14.82
CA ILE A 55 -1.74 -0.13 -13.37
C ILE A 55 -0.72 0.96 -13.06
N ARG A 56 0.42 0.97 -13.76
CA ARG A 56 1.52 1.93 -13.59
C ARG A 56 1.92 2.14 -12.13
N PRO A 57 2.32 1.08 -11.42
CA PRO A 57 2.75 1.18 -10.03
C PRO A 57 4.13 1.83 -9.91
N ILE A 58 4.55 2.11 -8.69
CA ILE A 58 5.97 2.32 -8.39
C ILE A 58 6.64 0.95 -8.44
N VAL A 59 7.59 0.76 -9.36
CA VAL A 59 8.39 -0.46 -9.47
C VAL A 59 9.74 -0.21 -8.83
N LEU A 60 10.16 -1.08 -7.90
CA LEU A 60 11.48 -1.04 -7.28
C LEU A 60 12.49 -1.69 -8.22
N LEU A 61 13.37 -0.87 -8.80
CA LEU A 61 14.33 -1.26 -9.83
C LEU A 61 15.76 -1.13 -9.34
N ARG A 62 16.64 -2.02 -9.79
CA ARG A 62 18.07 -1.92 -9.52
C ARG A 62 18.65 -0.69 -10.23
N ARG A 63 19.24 0.22 -9.47
CA ARG A 63 19.89 1.42 -10.01
C ARG A 63 21.10 1.07 -10.87
N ARG A 64 21.33 1.90 -11.90
CA ARG A 64 22.63 1.95 -12.57
C ARG A 64 23.61 2.74 -11.71
N THR A 65 24.80 2.20 -11.49
CA THR A 65 25.89 2.94 -10.85
C THR A 65 26.73 3.66 -11.90
N VAL A 66 27.26 4.83 -11.52
CA VAL A 66 28.18 5.57 -12.40
C VAL A 66 29.41 4.70 -12.64
N GLY A 67 29.58 4.19 -13.87
CA GLY A 67 30.70 3.30 -14.24
C GLY A 67 30.28 1.87 -14.65
N GLU A 68 29.04 1.44 -14.42
CA GLU A 68 28.50 0.18 -14.97
C GLU A 68 28.11 0.38 -16.43
N GLY A 69 29.03 0.09 -17.35
CA GLY A 69 28.83 0.10 -18.79
C GLY A 69 30.14 0.42 -19.50
N ASN A 70 30.43 -0.32 -20.58
CA ASN A 70 31.58 -0.06 -21.45
C ASN A 70 31.47 1.34 -22.09
N GLY A 71 32.23 2.29 -21.54
CA GLY A 71 32.24 3.69 -21.95
C GLY A 71 31.05 4.43 -21.33
N GLY A 72 31.34 5.29 -20.34
CA GLY A 72 30.33 6.12 -19.67
C GLY A 72 29.36 6.70 -20.70
N SER A 73 28.12 6.25 -20.66
CA SER A 73 27.09 6.81 -21.56
C SER A 73 26.96 8.28 -21.19
N PRO A 74 27.19 9.23 -22.09
CA PRO A 74 26.97 10.64 -21.81
C PRO A 74 25.52 10.97 -21.46
N ASP A 75 24.64 9.99 -21.56
CA ASP A 75 23.19 10.09 -21.36
C ASP A 75 22.67 9.61 -19.99
N ALA A 76 23.55 9.26 -19.02
CA ALA A 76 23.07 8.86 -17.69
C ALA A 76 22.38 10.06 -16.99
N LEU A 77 21.12 9.88 -16.59
CA LEU A 77 20.42 10.86 -15.77
C LEU A 77 21.01 10.85 -14.35
N ALA A 78 21.51 11.98 -13.91
CA ALA A 78 21.97 12.14 -12.54
C ALA A 78 20.76 12.40 -11.63
N LEU A 79 20.65 11.65 -10.54
CA LEU A 79 19.69 11.93 -9.45
C LEU A 79 20.41 12.48 -8.24
N ALA A 80 19.73 13.33 -7.52
CA ALA A 80 20.19 13.85 -6.24
C ALA A 80 20.43 12.69 -5.24
N PRO A 81 21.56 12.64 -4.52
CA PRO A 81 21.84 11.60 -3.52
C PRO A 81 20.73 11.41 -2.50
N SER A 82 20.09 12.49 -2.09
CA SER A 82 18.95 12.45 -1.17
C SER A 82 17.70 11.72 -1.69
N VAL A 83 17.61 11.36 -2.97
CA VAL A 83 16.47 10.57 -3.50
C VAL A 83 16.48 9.17 -2.90
N THR A 84 17.58 8.45 -3.02
CA THR A 84 17.69 7.03 -2.61
C THR A 84 18.46 6.83 -1.32
N ARG A 85 19.32 7.81 -0.91
CA ARG A 85 20.19 7.69 0.28
C ARG A 85 21.02 6.40 0.25
N ASP A 86 21.73 6.19 -0.84
CA ASP A 86 22.65 5.06 -1.07
C ASP A 86 21.98 3.66 -1.19
N LEU A 87 20.65 3.59 -1.25
CA LEU A 87 20.00 2.32 -1.54
C LEU A 87 20.31 1.87 -2.98
N PRO A 88 20.48 0.55 -3.19
CA PRO A 88 20.77 -0.01 -4.51
C PRO A 88 19.55 0.00 -5.44
N GLU A 89 18.36 0.23 -4.88
CA GLU A 89 17.09 0.27 -5.62
C GLU A 89 16.52 1.69 -5.67
N LEU A 90 15.81 1.97 -6.75
CA LEU A 90 15.05 3.18 -6.99
C LEU A 90 13.60 2.81 -7.29
N GLY A 91 12.66 3.45 -6.61
CA GLY A 91 11.25 3.39 -6.99
C GLY A 91 10.98 4.28 -8.20
N VAL A 92 10.57 3.69 -9.32
CA VAL A 92 10.26 4.41 -10.56
C VAL A 92 8.82 4.18 -10.94
N MET A 93 8.14 5.21 -11.44
CA MET A 93 6.81 5.12 -12.05
C MET A 93 6.72 5.96 -13.30
N LEU A 94 5.80 5.61 -14.18
CA LEU A 94 5.43 6.38 -15.36
C LEU A 94 4.13 7.15 -15.11
N PRO A 95 3.86 8.25 -15.84
CA PRO A 95 2.65 9.04 -15.68
C PRO A 95 1.41 8.20 -16.03
N TYR A 96 0.36 8.32 -15.21
CA TYR A 96 -0.90 7.60 -15.34
C TYR A 96 -2.14 8.51 -15.43
N THR A 97 -1.94 9.82 -15.33
CA THR A 97 -2.99 10.82 -15.54
C THR A 97 -2.60 11.83 -16.62
N PRO A 98 -3.58 12.44 -17.32
CA PRO A 98 -3.29 13.50 -18.30
C PRO A 98 -2.47 14.64 -17.70
N LEU A 99 -2.77 15.06 -16.46
CA LEU A 99 -2.03 16.12 -15.75
C LEU A 99 -0.55 15.78 -15.61
N GLN A 100 -0.22 14.54 -15.23
CA GLN A 100 1.17 14.09 -15.07
C GLN A 100 1.92 14.06 -16.41
N HIS A 101 1.25 13.65 -17.50
CA HIS A 101 1.85 13.72 -18.84
C HIS A 101 2.17 15.14 -19.25
N LEU A 102 1.27 16.10 -19.01
CA LEU A 102 1.50 17.52 -19.31
C LEU A 102 2.60 18.11 -18.42
N LEU A 103 2.58 17.78 -17.12
CA LEU A 103 3.60 18.23 -16.18
C LEU A 103 5.00 17.76 -16.58
N LEU A 104 5.16 16.47 -16.91
CA LEU A 104 6.47 15.94 -17.33
C LEU A 104 6.93 16.49 -18.66
N ALA A 105 6.01 16.77 -19.61
CA ALA A 105 6.36 17.41 -20.86
C ALA A 105 6.86 18.85 -20.63
N ALA A 106 6.22 19.60 -19.73
CA ALA A 106 6.65 20.95 -19.36
C ALA A 106 7.98 20.92 -18.59
N ALA A 107 8.15 19.96 -17.68
CA ALA A 107 9.40 19.76 -16.93
C ALA A 107 10.58 19.48 -17.87
N GLU A 108 10.41 18.58 -18.85
CA GLU A 108 11.43 18.29 -19.86
C GLU A 108 11.82 19.51 -20.68
N ALA A 109 10.85 20.35 -21.05
CA ALA A 109 11.14 21.61 -21.75
C ALA A 109 11.98 22.59 -20.90
N CYS A 110 11.98 22.42 -19.57
CA CYS A 110 12.83 23.16 -18.63
C CYS A 110 14.12 22.38 -18.25
N GLY A 111 14.42 21.27 -18.91
CA GLY A 111 15.61 20.45 -18.63
C GLY A 111 15.49 19.49 -17.46
N MET A 112 14.30 19.30 -16.90
CA MET A 112 14.02 18.36 -15.81
C MET A 112 13.50 17.04 -16.40
N HIS A 113 14.25 15.95 -16.26
CA HIS A 113 13.93 14.65 -16.87
C HIS A 113 13.30 13.66 -15.88
N ALA A 114 13.39 13.91 -14.60
CA ALA A 114 12.80 13.11 -13.54
C ALA A 114 12.28 14.00 -12.42
N LEU A 115 11.08 13.74 -11.95
CA LEU A 115 10.50 14.41 -10.80
C LEU A 115 10.39 13.45 -9.62
N VAL A 116 10.80 13.88 -8.43
CA VAL A 116 10.35 13.23 -7.22
C VAL A 116 8.83 13.31 -7.18
N MET A 117 8.17 12.20 -6.90
CA MET A 117 6.73 12.13 -6.64
C MET A 117 6.48 11.40 -5.33
N THR A 118 5.87 12.09 -4.39
CA THR A 118 5.51 11.51 -3.09
C THR A 118 4.12 12.00 -2.67
N SER A 119 3.46 11.27 -1.77
CA SER A 119 2.13 11.62 -1.28
C SER A 119 2.05 13.05 -0.74
N GLY A 120 0.96 13.77 -1.06
CA GLY A 120 0.68 15.13 -0.61
C GLY A 120 0.10 15.14 0.82
N ASN A 121 0.99 14.95 1.81
CA ASN A 121 0.68 14.93 3.23
C ASN A 121 1.95 15.20 4.05
N LEU A 122 1.80 15.52 5.32
CA LEU A 122 2.87 15.30 6.30
C LEU A 122 3.08 13.80 6.52
N SER A 123 4.28 13.41 6.98
CA SER A 123 4.53 12.01 7.33
C SER A 123 3.52 11.54 8.37
N GLU A 124 2.91 10.36 8.11
CA GLU A 124 1.95 9.68 8.99
C GLU A 124 0.56 10.33 9.07
N GLU A 125 0.30 11.34 8.25
CA GLU A 125 -1.04 11.89 8.07
C GLU A 125 -1.68 11.33 6.78
N PRO A 126 -3.02 11.39 6.66
CA PRO A 126 -3.71 11.02 5.42
C PRO A 126 -3.31 11.94 4.25
N ILE A 127 -3.32 11.40 3.03
CA ILE A 127 -3.09 12.19 1.82
C ILE A 127 -4.22 13.20 1.66
N GLU A 128 -3.89 14.46 1.36
CA GLU A 128 -4.86 15.51 1.08
C GLU A 128 -5.64 15.24 -0.21
N THR A 129 -6.92 15.47 -0.17
CA THR A 129 -7.85 15.26 -1.29
C THR A 129 -8.73 16.46 -1.60
N ASP A 130 -8.77 17.43 -0.71
CA ASP A 130 -9.50 18.68 -0.83
C ASP A 130 -8.52 19.82 -1.18
N ASP A 131 -8.88 20.70 -2.10
CA ASP A 131 -8.01 21.76 -2.59
C ASP A 131 -7.72 22.82 -1.52
N ASP A 132 -8.74 23.19 -0.72
CA ASP A 132 -8.60 24.20 0.33
C ASP A 132 -7.75 23.66 1.48
N LEU A 133 -7.98 22.40 1.90
CA LEU A 133 -7.17 21.75 2.91
C LEU A 133 -5.74 21.51 2.41
N ALA A 134 -5.55 21.13 1.15
CA ALA A 134 -4.22 21.00 0.56
C ALA A 134 -3.48 22.35 0.53
N TRP A 135 -4.19 23.43 0.25
CA TRP A 135 -3.59 24.77 0.33
C TRP A 135 -3.19 25.11 1.76
N GLU A 136 -4.07 24.91 2.73
CA GLU A 136 -3.81 25.23 4.14
C GLU A 136 -2.67 24.39 4.71
N HIS A 137 -2.75 23.04 4.55
CA HIS A 137 -1.84 22.10 5.20
C HIS A 137 -0.50 21.96 4.47
N LEU A 138 -0.43 22.24 3.16
CA LEU A 138 0.79 22.07 2.38
C LEU A 138 1.43 23.40 1.99
N VAL A 139 0.67 24.35 1.43
CA VAL A 139 1.23 25.61 0.92
C VAL A 139 1.35 26.63 2.04
N ALA A 140 0.26 26.97 2.71
CA ALA A 140 0.28 27.95 3.81
C ALA A 140 1.16 27.49 4.99
N ALA A 141 1.23 26.19 5.23
CA ALA A 141 2.16 25.60 6.22
C ALA A 141 3.63 25.55 5.75
N GLY A 142 3.95 25.98 4.52
CA GLY A 142 5.32 26.05 4.00
C GLY A 142 5.94 24.71 3.63
N ILE A 143 5.14 23.66 3.39
CA ILE A 143 5.60 22.34 2.93
C ILE A 143 5.79 22.35 1.42
N ALA A 144 4.89 22.96 0.67
CA ALA A 144 4.98 23.22 -0.76
C ALA A 144 5.08 24.71 -1.05
N ASP A 145 5.65 25.07 -2.20
CA ASP A 145 5.77 26.47 -2.62
C ASP A 145 4.59 26.91 -3.52
N ALA A 146 3.91 25.95 -4.14
CA ALA A 146 2.74 26.17 -5.00
C ALA A 146 1.85 24.93 -5.06
N LEU A 147 0.59 25.13 -5.43
CA LEU A 147 -0.40 24.11 -5.71
C LEU A 147 -0.81 24.15 -7.18
N LEU A 148 -0.72 23.01 -7.87
CA LEU A 148 -1.31 22.81 -9.18
C LEU A 148 -2.57 21.96 -9.00
N GLY A 149 -3.72 22.58 -9.04
CA GLY A 149 -5.04 21.94 -8.91
C GLY A 149 -5.79 21.86 -10.23
N ASN A 150 -6.98 21.27 -10.19
CA ASN A 150 -7.97 21.26 -11.27
C ASN A 150 -9.37 21.23 -10.64
N ASP A 151 -10.38 21.44 -11.45
CA ASP A 151 -11.79 21.50 -11.04
C ASP A 151 -12.43 20.12 -10.80
N ARG A 152 -11.67 19.04 -10.90
CA ARG A 152 -12.14 17.68 -10.67
C ARG A 152 -11.81 17.23 -9.23
N ALA A 153 -12.84 16.98 -8.44
CA ALA A 153 -12.70 16.52 -7.07
C ALA A 153 -11.97 15.16 -6.99
N ILE A 154 -11.13 15.00 -5.98
CA ILE A 154 -10.50 13.72 -5.63
C ILE A 154 -11.46 12.95 -4.72
N LEU A 155 -12.10 11.94 -5.26
CA LEU A 155 -13.16 11.19 -4.58
C LEU A 155 -12.64 10.22 -3.51
N SER A 156 -11.44 9.69 -3.71
CA SER A 156 -10.84 8.68 -2.81
C SER A 156 -9.37 8.94 -2.56
N ARG A 157 -8.95 8.69 -1.33
CA ARG A 157 -7.54 8.63 -0.97
C ARG A 157 -6.93 7.33 -1.45
N TYR A 158 -5.89 7.42 -2.28
CA TYR A 158 -5.11 6.26 -2.71
C TYR A 158 -3.63 6.59 -2.66
N ASP A 159 -2.87 5.75 -1.96
CA ASP A 159 -1.42 5.70 -2.14
C ASP A 159 -1.09 5.08 -3.50
N ASP A 160 0.12 5.32 -4.00
CA ASP A 160 0.66 4.56 -5.11
C ASP A 160 1.05 3.16 -4.65
N SER A 161 0.71 2.15 -5.44
CA SER A 161 1.20 0.80 -5.22
C SER A 161 2.70 0.73 -5.43
N VAL A 162 3.37 -0.06 -4.61
CA VAL A 162 4.80 -0.34 -4.71
C VAL A 162 4.97 -1.83 -4.94
N VAL A 163 5.67 -2.19 -6.00
CA VAL A 163 5.90 -3.59 -6.37
C VAL A 163 7.36 -3.83 -6.72
N ARG A 164 7.77 -5.08 -6.64
CA ARG A 164 9.02 -5.57 -7.23
C ARG A 164 8.78 -6.88 -7.95
N VAL A 165 9.69 -7.24 -8.83
CA VAL A 165 9.73 -8.56 -9.43
C VAL A 165 10.76 -9.41 -8.69
N VAL A 166 10.37 -10.62 -8.29
CA VAL A 166 11.24 -11.61 -7.66
C VAL A 166 11.03 -12.93 -8.36
N ASP A 167 12.08 -13.48 -8.94
CA ASP A 167 12.04 -14.74 -9.72
C ASP A 167 10.94 -14.76 -10.79
N GLY A 168 10.74 -13.62 -11.46
CA GLY A 168 9.72 -13.44 -12.51
C GLY A 168 8.29 -13.24 -11.98
N ALA A 169 8.07 -13.28 -10.68
CA ALA A 169 6.76 -13.05 -10.05
C ALA A 169 6.64 -11.63 -9.49
N ILE A 170 5.45 -11.04 -9.64
CA ILE A 170 5.14 -9.73 -9.08
C ILE A 170 4.89 -9.87 -7.59
N MET A 171 5.68 -9.16 -6.77
CA MET A 171 5.53 -9.09 -5.33
C MET A 171 5.07 -7.69 -4.92
N PRO A 172 3.82 -7.50 -4.47
CA PRO A 172 3.37 -6.23 -3.90
C PRO A 172 4.04 -5.96 -2.55
N VAL A 173 4.75 -4.84 -2.45
CA VAL A 173 5.27 -4.28 -1.18
C VAL A 173 4.21 -3.40 -0.53
N ARG A 174 3.43 -2.69 -1.35
CA ARG A 174 2.22 -1.96 -0.98
C ARG A 174 1.16 -2.17 -2.04
N ARG A 175 -0.01 -2.68 -1.62
CA ARG A 175 -1.16 -2.86 -2.49
C ARG A 175 -2.10 -1.65 -2.33
N ALA A 176 -2.18 -0.81 -3.35
CA ALA A 176 -3.00 0.41 -3.35
C ALA A 176 -3.51 0.72 -4.76
N ARG A 177 -3.31 1.91 -5.30
CA ARG A 177 -3.81 2.32 -6.61
C ARG A 177 -3.50 1.30 -7.72
N GLY A 178 -4.53 0.92 -8.45
CA GLY A 178 -4.49 -0.01 -9.57
C GLY A 178 -4.63 -1.49 -9.18
N TYR A 179 -4.28 -1.86 -7.93
CA TYR A 179 -4.49 -3.21 -7.40
C TYR A 179 -5.69 -3.28 -6.45
N ALA A 180 -5.91 -2.27 -5.64
CA ALA A 180 -7.10 -2.18 -4.82
C ALA A 180 -8.22 -1.44 -5.56
N PRO A 181 -9.48 -1.88 -5.45
CA PRO A 181 -10.00 -3.03 -4.73
C PRO A 181 -10.26 -4.25 -5.64
N GLN A 182 -9.30 -4.60 -6.51
CA GLN A 182 -9.46 -5.78 -7.38
C GLN A 182 -9.79 -7.02 -6.54
N PRO A 183 -10.74 -7.87 -7.01
CA PRO A 183 -11.15 -9.06 -6.29
C PRO A 183 -10.02 -10.07 -6.17
N LEU A 184 -9.92 -10.69 -4.99
CA LEU A 184 -9.02 -11.80 -4.71
C LEU A 184 -9.85 -13.05 -4.45
N PRO A 185 -9.48 -14.22 -4.99
CA PRO A 185 -10.16 -15.47 -4.70
C PRO A 185 -9.92 -15.87 -3.24
N LEU A 186 -10.96 -16.36 -2.58
CA LEU A 186 -10.87 -17.01 -1.28
C LEU A 186 -11.34 -18.46 -1.37
N PRO A 187 -10.76 -19.34 -0.55
CA PRO A 187 -11.31 -20.68 -0.42
C PRO A 187 -12.75 -20.62 0.12
N ALA A 188 -13.63 -21.40 -0.45
CA ALA A 188 -14.97 -21.59 0.10
C ALA A 188 -14.89 -22.33 1.44
N LEU A 189 -15.63 -21.84 2.42
CA LEU A 189 -15.74 -22.47 3.75
C LEU A 189 -17.22 -22.68 4.07
N ASP A 190 -17.58 -23.91 4.38
CA ASP A 190 -18.95 -24.26 4.73
C ASP A 190 -19.44 -23.48 5.97
N GLY A 191 -20.61 -22.89 5.87
CA GLY A 191 -21.21 -22.12 6.95
C GLY A 191 -20.58 -20.74 7.19
N ALA A 192 -19.71 -20.26 6.31
CA ALA A 192 -19.19 -18.91 6.39
C ALA A 192 -20.33 -17.88 6.21
N PRO A 193 -20.28 -16.73 6.90
CA PRO A 193 -21.21 -15.63 6.66
C PRO A 193 -21.12 -15.12 5.21
N SER A 194 -22.24 -14.73 4.63
CA SER A 194 -22.33 -14.25 3.23
C SER A 194 -21.43 -13.03 2.96
N CYS A 195 -21.19 -12.22 3.98
CA CYS A 195 -20.31 -11.06 3.92
C CYS A 195 -19.63 -10.83 5.27
N VAL A 196 -18.31 -10.76 5.27
CA VAL A 196 -17.51 -10.45 6.47
C VAL A 196 -16.72 -9.17 6.21
N LEU A 197 -16.81 -8.21 7.15
CA LEU A 197 -15.92 -7.06 7.19
C LEU A 197 -14.77 -7.35 8.16
N ALA A 198 -13.56 -7.49 7.63
CA ALA A 198 -12.34 -7.59 8.41
C ALA A 198 -11.71 -6.20 8.57
N CYS A 199 -11.64 -5.72 9.82
CA CYS A 199 -11.29 -4.34 10.17
C CYS A 199 -9.79 -4.05 10.14
N GLY A 200 -8.95 -5.06 9.98
CA GLY A 200 -7.50 -4.92 9.94
C GLY A 200 -6.87 -4.52 11.28
N PRO A 201 -5.52 -4.50 11.32
CA PRO A 201 -4.76 -4.05 12.47
C PRO A 201 -4.66 -2.53 12.53
N GLN A 202 -3.89 -1.98 13.51
CA GLN A 202 -3.66 -0.55 13.63
C GLN A 202 -2.62 -0.03 12.66
N GLN A 203 -1.50 -0.74 12.49
CA GLN A 203 -0.40 -0.30 11.62
C GLN A 203 -0.59 -0.78 10.19
N LYS A 204 -0.28 0.09 9.22
CA LYS A 204 -0.42 -0.18 7.78
C LYS A 204 -1.77 -0.80 7.41
N ALA A 205 -2.81 -0.28 8.05
CA ALA A 205 -4.14 -0.83 8.00
C ALA A 205 -4.67 -0.94 6.57
N THR A 206 -5.33 -2.04 6.31
CA THR A 206 -6.23 -2.29 5.20
C THR A 206 -7.51 -2.89 5.76
N ILE A 207 -8.59 -2.82 4.99
CA ILE A 207 -9.88 -3.42 5.31
C ILE A 207 -10.15 -4.48 4.26
N ALA A 208 -10.79 -5.57 4.64
CA ALA A 208 -11.24 -6.56 3.69
C ALA A 208 -12.74 -6.80 3.83
N LEU A 209 -13.43 -6.85 2.70
CA LEU A 209 -14.85 -7.17 2.62
C LEU A 209 -15.02 -8.42 1.76
N THR A 210 -15.73 -9.43 2.27
CA THR A 210 -15.95 -10.67 1.52
C THR A 210 -17.32 -10.70 0.87
N ARG A 211 -17.42 -11.47 -0.20
CA ARG A 211 -18.69 -11.81 -0.86
C ARG A 211 -18.72 -13.31 -1.16
N GLU A 212 -19.78 -13.97 -0.74
CA GLU A 212 -20.08 -15.34 -1.14
C GLU A 212 -20.39 -15.39 -2.64
N GLY A 213 -19.80 -16.33 -3.34
CA GLY A 213 -20.07 -16.57 -4.76
C GLY A 213 -21.16 -17.62 -4.98
N THR A 214 -21.68 -17.68 -6.20
CA THR A 214 -22.81 -18.57 -6.56
C THR A 214 -22.46 -20.06 -6.63
N ASN A 215 -21.17 -20.41 -6.70
CA ASN A 215 -20.68 -21.78 -6.88
C ASN A 215 -19.85 -22.29 -5.68
N GLY A 216 -20.06 -21.73 -4.50
CA GLY A 216 -19.24 -22.06 -3.32
C GLY A 216 -17.84 -21.42 -3.33
N GLU A 217 -17.54 -20.55 -4.30
CA GLU A 217 -16.36 -19.69 -4.27
C GLU A 217 -16.64 -18.46 -3.42
N ALA A 218 -15.63 -17.91 -2.79
CA ALA A 218 -15.72 -16.64 -2.10
C ALA A 218 -14.75 -15.63 -2.72
N THR A 219 -15.10 -14.37 -2.63
CA THR A 219 -14.28 -13.27 -3.14
C THR A 219 -13.98 -12.29 -2.02
N CYS A 220 -12.75 -11.83 -1.95
CA CYS A 220 -12.31 -10.80 -1.03
C CYS A 220 -11.95 -9.51 -1.77
N PHE A 221 -12.47 -8.39 -1.30
CA PHE A 221 -12.12 -7.04 -1.75
C PHE A 221 -11.29 -6.38 -0.66
N VAL A 222 -9.99 -6.29 -0.87
CA VAL A 222 -9.08 -5.63 0.08
C VAL A 222 -8.94 -4.17 -0.33
N SER A 223 -9.12 -3.25 0.62
CA SER A 223 -8.96 -1.81 0.41
C SER A 223 -7.53 -1.46 -0.01
N GLN A 224 -7.35 -0.22 -0.44
CA GLN A 224 -6.02 0.37 -0.50
C GLN A 224 -5.36 0.44 0.89
N HIS A 225 -4.05 0.57 0.91
CA HIS A 225 -3.32 0.94 2.12
C HIS A 225 -3.87 2.26 2.69
N ILE A 226 -4.29 2.25 3.95
CA ILE A 226 -4.87 3.42 4.64
C ILE A 226 -3.79 4.14 5.46
N GLY A 227 -2.89 3.37 6.07
CA GLY A 227 -1.84 3.87 6.95
C GLY A 227 -2.03 3.44 8.39
N ASP A 228 -1.35 4.13 9.30
CA ASP A 228 -1.38 3.78 10.72
C ASP A 228 -2.57 4.48 11.39
N VAL A 229 -3.53 3.70 11.88
CA VAL A 229 -4.80 4.19 12.45
C VAL A 229 -4.59 4.53 13.93
N GLU A 230 -3.78 5.59 14.17
CA GLU A 230 -3.36 5.99 15.53
C GLU A 230 -3.97 7.31 15.98
N ASN A 231 -4.59 8.06 15.09
CA ASN A 231 -5.17 9.38 15.36
C ASN A 231 -6.54 9.54 14.69
N GLY A 232 -7.24 10.63 15.03
CA GLY A 232 -8.58 10.91 14.52
C GLY A 232 -8.64 11.01 13.01
N GLY A 233 -7.68 11.68 12.36
CA GLY A 233 -7.67 11.86 10.91
C GLY A 233 -7.48 10.55 10.13
N THR A 234 -6.60 9.67 10.60
CA THR A 234 -6.41 8.34 9.99
C THR A 234 -7.58 7.41 10.29
N PHE A 235 -8.21 7.54 11.45
CA PHE A 235 -9.43 6.80 11.78
C PHE A 235 -10.61 7.24 10.92
N ASP A 236 -10.78 8.54 10.67
CA ASP A 236 -11.79 9.05 9.73
C ASP A 236 -11.55 8.56 8.30
N ALA A 237 -10.28 8.52 7.86
CA ALA A 237 -9.91 7.94 6.57
C ALA A 237 -10.24 6.43 6.49
N TRP A 238 -10.04 5.70 7.59
CA TRP A 238 -10.40 4.30 7.73
C TRP A 238 -11.93 4.11 7.66
N ASN A 239 -12.72 4.92 8.38
CA ASN A 239 -14.18 4.90 8.31
C ASN A 239 -14.69 5.18 6.89
N ALA A 240 -14.16 6.20 6.23
CA ALA A 240 -14.51 6.51 4.85
C ALA A 240 -14.16 5.37 3.87
N ALA A 241 -13.08 4.62 4.13
CA ALA A 241 -12.65 3.53 3.27
C ALA A 241 -13.59 2.32 3.36
N HIS A 242 -14.02 1.90 4.57
CA HIS A 242 -14.95 0.76 4.68
C HIS A 242 -16.33 1.10 4.11
N THR A 243 -16.89 2.28 4.44
CA THR A 243 -18.17 2.73 3.89
C THR A 243 -18.13 2.72 2.35
N ARG A 244 -17.05 3.23 1.77
CA ARG A 244 -16.88 3.23 0.31
C ARG A 244 -16.80 1.83 -0.29
N LEU A 245 -16.15 0.87 0.38
CA LEU A 245 -16.13 -0.52 -0.08
C LEU A 245 -17.52 -1.14 -0.06
N GLU A 246 -18.28 -0.92 1.01
CA GLU A 246 -19.66 -1.37 1.14
C GLU A 246 -20.54 -0.80 0.02
N ASP A 247 -20.47 0.51 -0.20
CA ASP A 247 -21.23 1.20 -1.26
C ASP A 247 -20.81 0.74 -2.68
N LEU A 248 -19.50 0.58 -2.92
CA LEU A 248 -18.97 0.24 -4.24
C LEU A 248 -19.41 -1.15 -4.70
N PHE A 249 -19.53 -2.10 -3.77
CA PHE A 249 -19.87 -3.48 -4.08
C PHE A 249 -21.29 -3.85 -3.71
N ASP A 250 -22.07 -2.90 -3.17
CA ASP A 250 -23.44 -3.10 -2.68
C ASP A 250 -23.50 -4.27 -1.68
N LEU A 251 -22.62 -4.22 -0.67
CA LEU A 251 -22.45 -5.26 0.34
C LEU A 251 -22.69 -4.71 1.74
N ALA A 252 -23.44 -5.45 2.55
CA ALA A 252 -23.63 -5.18 3.96
C ALA A 252 -23.01 -6.32 4.78
N PRO A 253 -22.13 -6.03 5.76
CA PRO A 253 -21.53 -7.05 6.59
C PRO A 253 -22.55 -7.87 7.38
N ALA A 254 -22.48 -9.18 7.29
CA ALA A 254 -23.24 -10.15 8.11
C ALA A 254 -22.42 -10.59 9.34
N ALA A 255 -21.12 -10.34 9.35
CA ALA A 255 -20.22 -10.56 10.49
C ALA A 255 -19.04 -9.62 10.43
N LEU A 256 -18.38 -9.40 11.56
CA LEU A 256 -17.17 -8.59 11.70
C LEU A 256 -16.00 -9.44 12.16
N ALA A 257 -14.79 -9.08 11.71
CA ALA A 257 -13.54 -9.65 12.22
C ALA A 257 -12.56 -8.53 12.59
N CYS A 258 -11.85 -8.66 13.70
CA CYS A 258 -10.84 -7.70 14.11
C CYS A 258 -9.69 -8.37 14.85
N ASP A 259 -8.60 -7.63 15.06
CA ASP A 259 -7.48 -8.06 15.89
C ASP A 259 -7.91 -8.19 17.38
N VAL A 260 -7.34 -9.18 18.07
CA VAL A 260 -7.56 -9.37 19.52
C VAL A 260 -7.03 -8.21 20.36
N HIS A 261 -6.18 -7.35 19.80
CA HIS A 261 -5.56 -6.24 20.54
C HIS A 261 -6.62 -5.26 21.09
N PRO A 262 -6.65 -5.01 22.41
CA PRO A 262 -7.76 -4.27 23.03
C PRO A 262 -7.79 -2.78 22.67
N SER A 263 -6.63 -2.19 22.35
CA SER A 263 -6.50 -0.74 22.16
C SER A 263 -6.58 -0.28 20.72
N TYR A 264 -6.61 -1.18 19.73
CA TYR A 264 -6.70 -0.78 18.32
C TYR A 264 -8.04 -0.11 18.04
N LEU A 265 -8.01 1.08 17.43
CA LEU A 265 -9.23 1.86 17.14
C LEU A 265 -10.18 1.10 16.20
N SER A 266 -9.64 0.41 15.19
CA SER A 266 -10.42 -0.46 14.30
C SER A 266 -11.12 -1.60 15.06
N GLY A 267 -10.42 -2.23 16.02
CA GLY A 267 -10.98 -3.27 16.88
C GLY A 267 -12.03 -2.76 17.86
N GLN A 268 -11.82 -1.59 18.45
CA GLN A 268 -12.82 -0.95 19.33
C GLN A 268 -14.10 -0.63 18.56
N TRP A 269 -13.97 -0.07 17.36
CA TRP A 269 -15.08 0.18 16.46
C TRP A 269 -15.84 -1.12 16.13
N ALA A 270 -15.11 -2.18 15.76
CA ALA A 270 -15.71 -3.48 15.41
C ALA A 270 -16.52 -4.06 16.58
N ARG A 271 -15.98 -4.02 17.79
CA ARG A 271 -16.67 -4.49 19.01
C ARG A 271 -17.94 -3.67 19.32
N GLU A 272 -17.87 -2.35 19.09
CA GLU A 272 -19.01 -1.47 19.26
C GLU A 272 -20.11 -1.72 18.21
N GLN A 273 -19.74 -1.82 16.92
CA GLN A 273 -20.68 -2.09 15.84
C GLN A 273 -21.31 -3.49 15.96
N ALA A 274 -20.54 -4.50 16.32
CA ALA A 274 -21.05 -5.84 16.55
C ALA A 274 -22.18 -5.84 17.62
N ARG A 275 -21.98 -5.09 18.70
CA ARG A 275 -22.99 -4.94 19.75
C ARG A 275 -24.21 -4.13 19.30
N LYS A 276 -23.99 -3.00 18.60
CA LYS A 276 -25.07 -2.13 18.11
C LYS A 276 -25.99 -2.82 17.10
N CYS A 277 -25.39 -3.56 16.16
CA CYS A 277 -26.08 -4.19 15.06
C CYS A 277 -26.40 -5.68 15.31
N ASN A 278 -26.06 -6.20 16.50
CA ASN A 278 -26.21 -7.62 16.85
C ASN A 278 -25.55 -8.56 15.82
N LEU A 279 -24.34 -8.21 15.37
CA LEU A 279 -23.56 -9.00 14.42
C LEU A 279 -22.59 -9.94 15.13
N PRO A 280 -22.34 -11.13 14.61
CA PRO A 280 -21.22 -11.97 15.04
C PRO A 280 -19.90 -11.21 14.91
N LEU A 281 -19.02 -11.35 15.92
CA LEU A 281 -17.66 -10.80 15.91
C LEU A 281 -16.65 -11.92 16.12
N VAL A 282 -15.66 -11.98 15.25
CA VAL A 282 -14.51 -12.89 15.38
C VAL A 282 -13.26 -12.07 15.69
N GLU A 283 -12.66 -12.33 16.84
CA GLU A 283 -11.39 -11.75 17.23
C GLU A 283 -10.26 -12.70 16.84
N VAL A 284 -9.32 -12.21 16.01
CA VAL A 284 -8.25 -13.01 15.41
C VAL A 284 -6.91 -12.60 16.00
N GLN A 285 -6.13 -13.59 16.45
CA GLN A 285 -4.77 -13.36 16.92
C GLN A 285 -3.88 -12.94 15.74
N HIS A 286 -3.06 -11.93 15.92
CA HIS A 286 -2.31 -11.23 14.87
C HIS A 286 -1.43 -12.16 14.01
N HIS A 287 -0.57 -12.95 14.65
CA HIS A 287 0.33 -13.88 13.94
C HIS A 287 -0.43 -15.01 13.23
N HIS A 288 -1.55 -15.46 13.81
CA HIS A 288 -2.44 -16.41 13.13
C HIS A 288 -3.07 -15.80 11.87
N ALA A 289 -3.44 -14.51 11.91
CA ALA A 289 -3.97 -13.83 10.72
C ALA A 289 -2.93 -13.77 9.58
N HIS A 290 -1.66 -13.49 9.88
CA HIS A 290 -0.57 -13.56 8.89
C HIS A 290 -0.44 -14.96 8.28
N ILE A 291 -0.43 -16.00 9.11
CA ILE A 291 -0.31 -17.39 8.64
C ILE A 291 -1.55 -17.78 7.82
N ALA A 292 -2.75 -17.45 8.28
CA ALA A 292 -4.00 -17.78 7.58
C ALA A 292 -4.08 -17.08 6.21
N SER A 293 -3.54 -15.86 6.07
CA SER A 293 -3.50 -15.18 4.77
C SER A 293 -2.63 -15.92 3.75
N VAL A 294 -1.44 -16.39 4.16
CA VAL A 294 -0.56 -17.22 3.32
C VAL A 294 -1.20 -18.56 2.98
N MET A 295 -1.90 -19.18 3.96
CA MET A 295 -2.65 -20.41 3.70
C MET A 295 -3.76 -20.19 2.66
N ALA A 296 -4.51 -19.10 2.76
CA ALA A 296 -5.57 -18.78 1.81
C ALA A 296 -5.04 -18.62 0.38
N GLU A 297 -3.90 -17.95 0.19
CA GLU A 297 -3.23 -17.85 -1.10
C GLU A 297 -2.79 -19.24 -1.63
N ALA A 298 -2.18 -20.07 -0.78
CA ALA A 298 -1.72 -21.41 -1.14
C ALA A 298 -2.90 -22.34 -1.51
N ILE A 299 -4.04 -22.21 -0.82
CA ILE A 299 -5.26 -22.96 -1.15
C ILE A 299 -5.83 -22.48 -2.49
N ALA A 300 -5.93 -21.17 -2.70
CA ALA A 300 -6.39 -20.61 -3.98
C ALA A 300 -5.49 -21.02 -5.16
N ALA A 301 -4.20 -21.21 -4.91
CA ALA A 301 -3.24 -21.74 -5.89
C ALA A 301 -3.26 -23.28 -6.03
N GLY A 302 -4.11 -23.98 -5.29
CA GLY A 302 -4.20 -25.47 -5.31
C GLY A 302 -3.00 -26.18 -4.65
N GLN A 303 -2.21 -25.48 -3.86
CA GLN A 303 -1.03 -26.03 -3.15
C GLN A 303 -1.39 -26.65 -1.79
N LEU A 304 -2.49 -26.19 -1.18
CA LEU A 304 -3.01 -26.70 0.08
C LEU A 304 -4.50 -27.01 -0.04
N THR A 305 -5.02 -27.81 0.87
CA THR A 305 -6.45 -28.03 1.07
C THR A 305 -6.99 -27.17 2.23
N THR A 306 -8.30 -26.97 2.31
CA THR A 306 -8.94 -26.14 3.35
C THR A 306 -8.82 -26.73 4.76
N ASP A 307 -8.62 -28.03 4.89
CA ASP A 307 -8.39 -28.76 6.15
C ASP A 307 -6.91 -28.92 6.51
N ALA A 308 -6.00 -28.34 5.70
CA ALA A 308 -4.57 -28.44 5.91
C ALA A 308 -4.16 -27.89 7.29
N ARG A 309 -3.15 -28.56 7.89
CA ARG A 309 -2.44 -28.08 9.08
C ARG A 309 -0.98 -27.88 8.73
N ILE A 310 -0.44 -26.73 9.04
CA ILE A 310 0.94 -26.35 8.71
C ILE A 310 1.70 -25.89 9.96
N LEU A 311 3.00 -25.90 9.89
CA LEU A 311 3.84 -25.11 10.78
C LEU A 311 4.00 -23.71 10.16
N GLY A 312 3.28 -22.75 10.73
CA GLY A 312 3.39 -21.34 10.37
C GLY A 312 4.52 -20.69 11.16
N ILE A 313 5.30 -19.86 10.47
CA ILE A 313 6.37 -19.05 11.06
C ILE A 313 6.04 -17.59 10.79
N ALA A 314 5.83 -16.80 11.84
CA ALA A 314 5.55 -15.37 11.75
C ALA A 314 6.66 -14.59 12.46
N PHE A 315 7.45 -13.82 11.70
CA PHE A 315 8.49 -12.93 12.24
C PHE A 315 7.98 -11.51 12.37
N ASP A 316 6.85 -11.35 13.02
CA ASP A 316 6.33 -10.03 13.34
C ASP A 316 6.99 -9.48 14.61
N GLY A 317 7.13 -8.16 14.70
CA GLY A 317 7.82 -7.53 15.83
C GLY A 317 7.03 -7.59 17.13
N THR A 318 5.70 -7.39 17.05
CA THR A 318 4.80 -7.36 18.20
C THR A 318 3.37 -7.70 17.80
N GLY A 319 2.71 -8.53 18.61
CA GLY A 319 1.28 -8.82 18.52
C GLY A 319 0.70 -9.15 19.88
N ALA A 320 -0.59 -8.90 20.08
CA ALA A 320 -1.25 -9.28 21.33
C ALA A 320 -1.37 -10.80 21.40
N GLY A 321 -0.77 -11.42 22.43
CA GLY A 321 -0.89 -12.84 22.70
C GLY A 321 -2.25 -13.17 23.34
N THR A 322 -2.71 -14.39 23.15
CA THR A 322 -3.94 -14.91 23.77
C THR A 322 -3.76 -15.14 25.28
N ASP A 323 -2.54 -15.09 25.77
CA ASP A 323 -2.13 -15.24 27.17
C ASP A 323 -1.96 -13.87 27.88
N GLY A 324 -2.32 -12.77 27.21
CA GLY A 324 -2.17 -11.40 27.74
C GLY A 324 -0.75 -10.85 27.70
N THR A 325 0.18 -11.55 27.03
CA THR A 325 1.55 -11.09 26.82
C THR A 325 1.72 -10.50 25.41
N ILE A 326 2.86 -9.84 25.17
CA ILE A 326 3.25 -9.42 23.83
C ILE A 326 4.02 -10.59 23.20
N TRP A 327 3.57 -11.00 22.01
CA TRP A 327 4.24 -12.00 21.19
C TRP A 327 5.10 -11.32 20.13
N GLY A 328 6.20 -11.99 19.75
CA GLY A 328 7.13 -11.53 18.71
C GLY A 328 7.22 -12.54 17.57
N GLY A 329 8.43 -13.07 17.30
CA GLY A 329 8.60 -14.15 16.32
C GLY A 329 8.01 -15.46 16.84
N GLU A 330 7.03 -16.01 16.13
CA GLU A 330 6.21 -17.14 16.61
C GLU A 330 6.23 -18.32 15.65
N PHE A 331 6.19 -19.52 16.24
CA PHE A 331 5.96 -20.77 15.54
C PHE A 331 4.60 -21.33 15.94
N LEU A 332 3.68 -21.43 14.99
CA LEU A 332 2.31 -21.85 15.23
C LEU A 332 1.99 -23.10 14.39
N VAL A 333 1.49 -24.16 15.02
CA VAL A 333 0.81 -25.23 14.30
C VAL A 333 -0.60 -24.76 13.99
N ALA A 334 -0.84 -24.35 12.74
CA ALA A 334 -2.03 -23.61 12.35
C ALA A 334 -2.87 -24.33 11.29
N SER A 335 -4.15 -24.05 11.31
CA SER A 335 -5.14 -24.26 10.25
C SER A 335 -5.85 -22.94 9.98
N LEU A 336 -6.75 -22.85 9.01
CA LEU A 336 -7.55 -21.64 8.78
C LEU A 336 -8.41 -21.27 10.01
N GLY A 337 -8.95 -22.28 10.72
CA GLY A 337 -9.86 -22.05 11.84
C GLY A 337 -9.20 -21.92 13.21
N GLY A 338 -7.88 -22.07 13.34
CA GLY A 338 -7.21 -21.95 14.64
C GLY A 338 -5.76 -22.40 14.66
N PHE A 339 -5.13 -22.25 15.81
CA PHE A 339 -3.71 -22.55 15.98
C PHE A 339 -3.37 -23.07 17.38
N LYS A 340 -2.18 -23.68 17.47
CA LYS A 340 -1.50 -24.00 18.72
C LYS A 340 -0.09 -23.43 18.66
N ARG A 341 0.29 -22.62 19.64
CA ARG A 341 1.64 -22.08 19.78
C ARG A 341 2.62 -23.23 20.01
N ALA A 342 3.68 -23.30 19.24
CA ALA A 342 4.72 -24.31 19.34
C ALA A 342 5.99 -23.74 20.02
N ALA A 343 6.35 -22.48 19.71
CA ALA A 343 7.43 -21.72 20.33
C ALA A 343 7.20 -20.22 20.11
#